data_af265801c97bcf3dce38d384fa2c5ddf
#
_entry.id   af265801c97bcf3dce38d384fa2c5ddf
#
_cell.length_a   1.000
_cell.length_b   1.000
_cell.length_c   1.000
_cell.angle_alpha   90.00
_cell.angle_beta   90.00
_cell.angle_gamma   90.00
#
_symmetry.space_group_name_H-M   'P 1'
#
loop_
_entity.id
_entity.type
_entity.pdbx_description
1 polymer ?
#
loop_
_entity_poly.entity_id
_entity_poly.type
_entity_poly.pdbx_seq_one_letter_code
_entity_poly.pdbx_strand_id
1 'polypeptide(L)'
;MEFLNLQIEERTKIFINNALLTNRGFNYYVDWTNVNGYNEFMVEIHAMDILIGCKDDNDFKDKFITLISKLPHVVLLFPFLFGLAKDEREKLYRNKTQLTIIQDELNCADHLIYSFSKNTKYLDDNEIEIFYNFFVRMGLKNLYQNFIEKSTLDYIIGVLVGMDSNGRKNRGGRAFELATFPLFEKISNKYKSLFKFYLITS
;
A
#
# COMPACT_ATOMS: atom_id res chain seq x y z
N MET A 1 -25.71 5.55 -17.08
CA MET A 1 -25.31 5.34 -18.50
C MET A 1 -23.84 4.94 -18.48
N GLU A 2 -23.51 3.73 -18.93
CA GLU A 2 -22.11 3.28 -18.92
C GLU A 2 -21.34 4.03 -20.02
N PHE A 3 -20.26 4.70 -19.63
CA PHE A 3 -19.40 5.49 -20.52
C PHE A 3 -18.93 4.69 -21.76
N LEU A 4 -18.70 3.39 -21.59
CA LEU A 4 -18.24 2.50 -22.65
C LEU A 4 -19.29 2.26 -23.76
N ASN A 5 -20.57 2.52 -23.51
CA ASN A 5 -21.67 2.34 -24.47
C ASN A 5 -21.95 3.59 -25.32
N LEU A 6 -21.25 4.70 -25.03
CA LEU A 6 -21.38 5.94 -25.80
C LEU A 6 -20.60 5.86 -27.11
N GLN A 7 -21.02 6.64 -28.11
CA GLN A 7 -20.27 6.81 -29.34
C GLN A 7 -18.91 7.48 -29.10
N ILE A 8 -17.94 7.26 -29.96
CA ILE A 8 -16.56 7.76 -29.79
C ILE A 8 -16.52 9.28 -29.62
N GLU A 9 -17.34 9.99 -30.41
CA GLU A 9 -17.43 11.46 -30.36
C GLU A 9 -17.93 11.96 -29.01
N GLU A 10 -18.94 11.30 -28.44
CA GLU A 10 -19.49 11.64 -27.12
C GLU A 10 -18.48 11.34 -26.01
N ARG A 11 -17.79 10.19 -26.07
CA ARG A 11 -16.70 9.84 -25.12
C ARG A 11 -15.59 10.86 -25.17
N THR A 12 -15.17 11.26 -26.36
CA THR A 12 -14.11 12.26 -26.57
C THR A 12 -14.52 13.60 -25.98
N LYS A 13 -15.76 14.05 -26.20
CA LYS A 13 -16.29 15.29 -25.65
C LYS A 13 -16.35 15.28 -24.13
N ILE A 14 -16.86 14.18 -23.54
CA ILE A 14 -16.90 13.99 -22.08
C ILE A 14 -15.47 13.98 -21.53
N PHE A 15 -14.55 13.27 -22.19
CA PHE A 15 -13.16 13.20 -21.78
C PHE A 15 -12.49 14.57 -21.78
N ILE A 16 -12.57 15.32 -22.89
CA ILE A 16 -11.96 16.65 -23.02
C ILE A 16 -12.53 17.59 -21.96
N ASN A 17 -13.85 17.61 -21.77
CA ASN A 17 -14.50 18.46 -20.80
C ASN A 17 -14.07 18.13 -19.35
N ASN A 18 -13.76 16.88 -19.04
CA ASN A 18 -13.29 16.46 -17.73
C ASN A 18 -11.77 16.55 -17.56
N ALA A 19 -10.98 16.38 -18.64
CA ALA A 19 -9.52 16.51 -18.61
C ALA A 19 -9.06 17.93 -18.31
N LEU A 20 -9.86 18.93 -18.70
CA LEU A 20 -9.58 20.35 -18.41
C LEU A 20 -9.84 20.74 -16.94
N LEU A 21 -10.51 19.90 -16.14
CA LEU A 21 -10.71 20.13 -14.72
C LEU A 21 -9.44 19.76 -13.94
N THR A 22 -8.59 20.73 -13.69
CA THR A 22 -7.30 20.52 -13.02
C THR A 22 -7.42 20.35 -11.50
N ASN A 23 -8.46 20.93 -10.87
CA ASN A 23 -8.64 20.90 -9.44
C ASN A 23 -9.90 20.11 -9.06
N ARG A 24 -9.70 19.01 -8.34
CA ARG A 24 -10.77 18.20 -7.76
C ARG A 24 -10.84 18.44 -6.26
N GLY A 25 -12.03 18.35 -5.68
CA GLY A 25 -12.19 18.36 -4.23
C GLY A 25 -11.43 17.20 -3.58
N PHE A 26 -11.01 17.39 -2.32
CA PHE A 26 -10.21 16.39 -1.58
C PHE A 26 -10.88 15.00 -1.53
N ASN A 27 -12.20 14.96 -1.33
CA ASN A 27 -12.98 13.72 -1.31
C ASN A 27 -12.98 12.94 -2.64
N TYR A 28 -12.54 13.57 -3.72
CA TYR A 28 -12.33 12.86 -4.97
C TYR A 28 -11.08 11.97 -4.91
N TYR A 29 -10.04 12.41 -4.20
CA TYR A 29 -8.76 11.71 -4.14
C TYR A 29 -8.69 10.68 -3.02
N VAL A 30 -9.42 10.90 -1.92
CA VAL A 30 -9.35 10.05 -0.72
C VAL A 30 -10.75 9.58 -0.34
N ASP A 31 -10.91 8.28 -0.23
CA ASP A 31 -12.11 7.64 0.33
C ASP A 31 -11.84 7.27 1.78
N TRP A 32 -12.36 8.09 2.68
CA TRP A 32 -12.17 7.88 4.12
C TRP A 32 -12.72 6.56 4.65
N THR A 33 -13.68 5.94 3.95
CA THR A 33 -14.18 4.61 4.34
C THR A 33 -13.11 3.54 4.16
N ASN A 34 -12.22 3.71 3.18
CA ASN A 34 -11.08 2.82 2.96
C ASN A 34 -9.92 3.12 3.93
N VAL A 35 -9.74 4.39 4.30
CA VAL A 35 -8.67 4.82 5.21
C VAL A 35 -8.92 4.31 6.63
N ASN A 36 -10.16 4.25 7.09
CA ASN A 36 -10.52 3.89 8.48
C ASN A 36 -10.33 2.41 8.86
N GLY A 37 -9.74 1.58 8.00
CA GLY A 37 -9.55 0.14 8.26
C GLY A 37 -8.61 -0.22 9.41
N TYR A 38 -7.96 0.78 10.04
CA TYR A 38 -7.07 0.60 11.19
C TYR A 38 -7.77 0.70 12.56
N ASN A 39 -9.03 1.11 12.60
CA ASN A 39 -9.75 1.44 13.86
C ASN A 39 -9.81 0.28 14.86
N GLU A 40 -9.80 -0.96 14.38
CA GLU A 40 -9.81 -2.15 15.24
C GLU A 40 -8.47 -2.35 16.01
N PHE A 41 -7.41 -1.63 15.65
CA PHE A 41 -6.06 -1.78 16.19
C PHE A 41 -5.57 -0.55 16.95
N MET A 42 -6.47 0.31 17.44
CA MET A 42 -6.05 1.57 18.09
C MET A 42 -5.16 1.36 19.31
N VAL A 43 -5.38 0.30 20.09
CA VAL A 43 -4.57 -0.02 21.27
C VAL A 43 -3.14 -0.37 20.84
N GLU A 44 -3.00 -1.25 19.86
CA GLU A 44 -1.73 -1.70 19.33
C GLU A 44 -0.97 -0.55 18.65
N ILE A 45 -1.67 0.31 17.92
CA ILE A 45 -1.10 1.50 17.25
C ILE A 45 -0.47 2.43 18.28
N HIS A 46 -1.20 2.79 19.32
CA HIS A 46 -0.67 3.66 20.38
C HIS A 46 0.43 2.98 21.21
N ALA A 47 0.34 1.68 21.40
CA ALA A 47 1.38 0.95 22.12
C ALA A 47 2.72 0.94 21.36
N MET A 48 2.70 0.99 20.03
CA MET A 48 3.91 1.10 19.20
C MET A 48 4.63 2.44 19.32
N ASP A 49 3.97 3.47 19.82
CA ASP A 49 4.60 4.80 20.00
C ASP A 49 5.79 4.76 20.97
N ILE A 50 5.90 3.74 21.83
CA ILE A 50 7.05 3.54 22.74
C ILE A 50 8.37 3.34 21.97
N LEU A 51 8.31 2.94 20.69
CA LEU A 51 9.46 2.68 19.84
C LEU A 51 9.97 3.96 19.14
N ILE A 52 9.14 5.03 19.09
CA ILE A 52 9.46 6.27 18.38
C ILE A 52 10.68 6.94 19.01
N GLY A 53 11.66 7.27 18.15
CA GLY A 53 12.86 7.99 18.55
C GLY A 53 13.84 7.18 19.42
N CYS A 54 13.59 5.90 19.66
CA CYS A 54 14.48 5.04 20.42
C CYS A 54 15.76 4.71 19.62
N LYS A 55 16.84 5.46 19.87
CA LYS A 55 18.09 5.39 19.07
C LYS A 55 19.01 4.24 19.49
N ASP A 56 18.98 3.84 20.76
CA ASP A 56 19.76 2.71 21.22
C ASP A 56 19.17 1.38 20.74
N ASP A 57 19.99 0.56 20.14
CA ASP A 57 19.56 -0.68 19.49
C ASP A 57 19.11 -1.75 20.49
N ASN A 58 19.74 -1.81 21.66
CA ASN A 58 19.38 -2.77 22.70
C ASN A 58 18.08 -2.35 23.38
N ASP A 59 17.96 -1.07 23.75
CA ASP A 59 16.72 -0.51 24.31
C ASP A 59 15.55 -0.68 23.33
N PHE A 60 15.79 -0.46 22.04
CA PHE A 60 14.78 -0.69 21.00
C PHE A 60 14.33 -2.15 20.98
N LYS A 61 15.29 -3.09 20.95
CA LYS A 61 15.00 -4.53 20.93
C LYS A 61 14.22 -4.95 22.18
N ASP A 62 14.64 -4.52 23.36
CA ASP A 62 13.99 -4.85 24.64
C ASP A 62 12.55 -4.32 24.70
N LYS A 63 12.34 -3.07 24.27
CA LYS A 63 11.00 -2.48 24.16
C LYS A 63 10.13 -3.23 23.16
N PHE A 64 10.67 -3.58 22.00
CA PHE A 64 9.95 -4.33 20.96
C PHE A 64 9.53 -5.72 21.47
N ILE A 65 10.45 -6.48 22.08
CA ILE A 65 10.17 -7.80 22.66
C ILE A 65 9.09 -7.67 23.74
N THR A 66 9.25 -6.71 24.67
CA THR A 66 8.27 -6.47 25.73
C THR A 66 6.89 -6.12 25.17
N LEU A 67 6.85 -5.29 24.14
CA LEU A 67 5.60 -4.87 23.50
C LEU A 67 4.87 -6.07 22.87
N ILE A 68 5.56 -6.84 22.03
CA ILE A 68 4.95 -7.99 21.32
C ILE A 68 4.57 -9.11 22.30
N SER A 69 5.35 -9.35 23.35
CA SER A 69 5.01 -10.35 24.36
C SER A 69 3.71 -10.00 25.10
N LYS A 70 3.46 -8.71 25.34
CA LYS A 70 2.24 -8.24 26.02
C LYS A 70 1.05 -8.05 25.10
N LEU A 71 1.32 -7.64 23.87
CA LEU A 71 0.31 -7.33 22.84
C LEU A 71 0.68 -8.02 21.53
N PRO A 72 0.46 -9.34 21.39
CA PRO A 72 0.82 -10.09 20.18
C PRO A 72 0.18 -9.54 18.90
N HIS A 73 -0.99 -8.92 18.99
CA HIS A 73 -1.69 -8.35 17.86
C HIS A 73 -0.97 -7.17 17.19
N VAL A 74 0.05 -6.61 17.81
CA VAL A 74 0.94 -5.60 17.19
C VAL A 74 1.52 -6.09 15.86
N VAL A 75 1.76 -7.39 15.71
CA VAL A 75 2.26 -7.94 14.43
C VAL A 75 1.28 -7.75 13.26
N LEU A 76 -0.02 -7.58 13.55
CA LEU A 76 -1.03 -7.31 12.54
C LEU A 76 -0.95 -5.89 11.96
N LEU A 77 -0.20 -4.99 12.61
CA LEU A 77 0.03 -3.64 12.11
C LEU A 77 1.13 -3.57 11.05
N PHE A 78 2.03 -4.54 11.00
CA PHE A 78 3.16 -4.51 10.08
C PHE A 78 2.72 -4.29 8.62
N PRO A 79 1.68 -4.98 8.11
CA PRO A 79 1.19 -4.73 6.76
C PRO A 79 0.68 -3.29 6.51
N PHE A 80 0.21 -2.59 7.53
CA PHE A 80 -0.15 -1.17 7.43
C PHE A 80 1.11 -0.29 7.35
N LEU A 81 2.14 -0.61 8.14
CA LEU A 81 3.36 0.18 8.22
C LEU A 81 4.14 0.17 6.90
N PHE A 82 4.16 -0.93 6.19
CA PHE A 82 4.80 -1.00 4.87
C PHE A 82 3.83 -0.84 3.69
N GLY A 83 2.61 -0.40 3.94
CA GLY A 83 1.69 0.05 2.91
C GLY A 83 1.10 -1.07 2.06
N LEU A 84 0.74 -2.20 2.67
CA LEU A 84 0.06 -3.26 1.94
C LEU A 84 -1.41 -2.90 1.70
N ALA A 85 -1.91 -3.13 0.48
CA ALA A 85 -3.30 -2.87 0.13
C ALA A 85 -4.27 -3.72 0.96
N LYS A 86 -5.51 -3.23 1.15
CA LYS A 86 -6.51 -3.90 1.99
C LYS A 86 -6.71 -5.37 1.63
N ASP A 87 -6.88 -5.66 0.33
CA ASP A 87 -7.12 -7.03 -0.13
C ASP A 87 -5.91 -7.94 0.11
N GLU A 88 -4.71 -7.40 0.06
CA GLU A 88 -3.46 -8.12 0.35
C GLU A 88 -3.32 -8.37 1.86
N ARG A 89 -3.62 -7.38 2.71
CA ARG A 89 -3.66 -7.55 4.17
C ARG A 89 -4.65 -8.64 4.57
N GLU A 90 -5.87 -8.62 4.00
CA GLU A 90 -6.89 -9.64 4.25
C GLU A 90 -6.42 -11.06 3.88
N LYS A 91 -5.68 -11.20 2.78
CA LYS A 91 -5.08 -12.49 2.39
C LYS A 91 -4.04 -12.95 3.41
N LEU A 92 -3.16 -12.05 3.87
CA LEU A 92 -2.16 -12.37 4.91
C LEU A 92 -2.80 -12.85 6.21
N TYR A 93 -3.90 -12.23 6.65
CA TYR A 93 -4.58 -12.60 7.89
C TYR A 93 -5.28 -13.96 7.83
N ARG A 94 -5.61 -14.44 6.63
CA ARG A 94 -6.32 -15.71 6.42
C ARG A 94 -5.39 -16.87 6.13
N ASN A 95 -4.30 -16.61 5.44
CA ASN A 95 -3.42 -17.65 4.92
C ASN A 95 -1.97 -17.41 5.34
N LYS A 96 -1.20 -18.49 5.53
CA LYS A 96 0.26 -18.41 5.58
C LYS A 96 0.76 -17.98 4.21
N THR A 97 1.08 -16.72 4.06
CA THR A 97 1.52 -16.15 2.79
C THR A 97 2.99 -15.80 2.88
N GLN A 98 3.72 -16.16 1.85
CA GLN A 98 5.10 -15.76 1.69
C GLN A 98 5.13 -14.29 1.27
N LEU A 99 5.82 -13.46 2.05
CA LEU A 99 6.18 -12.10 1.64
C LEU A 99 7.56 -12.12 1.01
N THR A 100 7.66 -11.55 -0.17
CA THR A 100 8.94 -11.32 -0.82
C THR A 100 9.39 -9.89 -0.51
N ILE A 101 10.55 -9.75 0.11
CA ILE A 101 11.21 -8.48 0.33
C ILE A 101 12.28 -8.33 -0.74
N ILE A 102 12.13 -7.31 -1.58
CA ILE A 102 13.15 -6.93 -2.55
C ILE A 102 14.04 -5.90 -1.86
N GLN A 103 15.27 -6.27 -1.54
CA GLN A 103 16.23 -5.38 -0.87
C GLN A 103 17.05 -4.54 -1.86
N ASP A 104 17.16 -5.00 -3.10
CA ASP A 104 17.96 -4.35 -4.14
C ASP A 104 17.30 -4.62 -5.51
N GLU A 105 17.31 -3.63 -6.40
CA GLU A 105 16.77 -3.76 -7.75
C GLU A 105 17.48 -4.84 -8.57
N LEU A 106 18.66 -5.27 -8.14
CA LEU A 106 19.53 -6.11 -8.93
C LEU A 106 19.53 -7.60 -8.56
N ASN A 107 19.22 -8.08 -7.34
CA ASN A 107 19.33 -9.53 -7.09
C ASN A 107 18.87 -10.11 -5.74
N CYS A 108 18.46 -9.39 -4.74
CA CYS A 108 18.19 -9.96 -3.43
C CYS A 108 16.71 -9.96 -3.07
N ALA A 109 15.97 -10.95 -3.55
CA ALA A 109 14.67 -11.27 -3.02
C ALA A 109 14.83 -12.18 -1.79
N ASP A 110 14.54 -11.66 -0.61
CA ASP A 110 14.37 -12.46 0.58
C ASP A 110 12.92 -12.94 0.68
N HIS A 111 12.77 -14.24 0.80
CA HIS A 111 11.45 -14.84 0.98
C HIS A 111 11.24 -15.10 2.47
N LEU A 112 10.30 -14.35 3.05
CA LEU A 112 9.92 -14.50 4.44
C LEU A 112 8.51 -15.09 4.51
N ILE A 113 8.39 -16.24 5.14
CA ILE A 113 7.08 -16.87 5.39
C ILE A 113 6.61 -16.39 6.74
N TYR A 114 5.60 -15.53 6.74
CA TYR A 114 4.96 -15.05 7.95
C TYR A 114 3.51 -15.46 7.99
N SER A 115 3.09 -15.96 9.16
CA SER A 115 1.70 -16.22 9.45
C SER A 115 1.17 -15.09 10.33
N PHE A 116 0.42 -14.16 9.72
CA PHE A 116 -0.35 -13.20 10.49
C PHE A 116 -1.72 -13.81 10.79
N SER A 117 -2.08 -13.90 12.06
CA SER A 117 -3.40 -14.42 12.45
C SER A 117 -4.07 -13.51 13.47
N LYS A 118 -5.31 -13.14 13.19
CA LYS A 118 -6.16 -12.38 14.15
C LYS A 118 -6.44 -13.18 15.43
N ASN A 119 -6.22 -14.48 15.42
CA ASN A 119 -6.45 -15.37 16.56
C ASN A 119 -5.21 -15.62 17.41
N THR A 120 -4.08 -15.01 17.09
CA THR A 120 -2.83 -15.15 17.85
C THR A 120 -2.99 -14.51 19.22
N LYS A 121 -3.03 -15.33 20.27
CA LYS A 121 -3.14 -14.89 21.66
C LYS A 121 -1.82 -14.83 22.39
N TYR A 122 -0.83 -15.54 21.89
CA TYR A 122 0.48 -15.69 22.50
C TYR A 122 1.51 -15.96 21.40
N LEU A 123 2.70 -15.43 21.55
CA LEU A 123 3.88 -15.71 20.74
C LEU A 123 4.97 -16.29 21.63
N ASP A 124 5.62 -17.35 21.20
CA ASP A 124 6.79 -17.87 21.87
C ASP A 124 8.04 -17.03 21.55
N ASP A 125 9.14 -17.26 22.29
CA ASP A 125 10.37 -16.48 22.14
C ASP A 125 10.96 -16.58 20.73
N ASN A 126 10.82 -17.71 20.06
CA ASN A 126 11.29 -17.91 18.70
C ASN A 126 10.44 -17.12 17.69
N GLU A 127 9.12 -17.12 17.85
CA GLU A 127 8.22 -16.33 17.02
C GLU A 127 8.48 -14.82 17.20
N ILE A 128 8.71 -14.37 18.44
CA ILE A 128 9.06 -12.98 18.75
C ILE A 128 10.35 -12.57 18.04
N GLU A 129 11.39 -13.42 18.09
CA GLU A 129 12.67 -13.15 17.42
C GLU A 129 12.49 -13.12 15.90
N ILE A 130 11.68 -14.01 15.33
CA ILE A 130 11.32 -14.00 13.89
C ILE A 130 10.66 -12.68 13.52
N PHE A 131 9.67 -12.20 14.29
CA PHE A 131 9.00 -10.94 14.02
C PHE A 131 9.92 -9.73 14.21
N TYR A 132 10.83 -9.75 15.20
CA TYR A 132 11.83 -8.71 15.35
C TYR A 132 12.75 -8.62 14.13
N ASN A 133 13.29 -9.75 13.71
CA ASN A 133 14.15 -9.81 12.53
C ASN A 133 13.42 -9.35 11.26
N PHE A 134 12.15 -9.71 11.11
CA PHE A 134 11.32 -9.20 10.03
C PHE A 134 11.17 -7.68 10.10
N PHE A 135 10.85 -7.14 11.27
CA PHE A 135 10.69 -5.71 11.47
C PHE A 135 11.95 -4.92 11.10
N VAL A 136 13.12 -5.45 11.48
CA VAL A 136 14.41 -4.88 11.12
C VAL A 136 14.66 -4.95 9.61
N ARG A 137 14.46 -6.11 9.00
CA ARG A 137 14.72 -6.36 7.57
C ARG A 137 13.79 -5.57 6.65
N MET A 138 12.55 -5.32 7.07
CA MET A 138 11.63 -4.44 6.38
C MET A 138 11.97 -2.95 6.50
N GLY A 139 13.00 -2.60 7.26
CA GLY A 139 13.38 -1.21 7.49
C GLY A 139 12.50 -0.48 8.51
N LEU A 140 11.54 -1.17 9.13
CA LEU A 140 10.59 -0.56 10.08
C LEU A 140 11.30 -0.06 11.35
N LYS A 141 12.37 -0.74 11.80
CA LYS A 141 13.21 -0.24 12.89
C LYS A 141 13.77 1.16 12.56
N ASN A 142 14.36 1.31 11.39
CA ASN A 142 14.90 2.60 10.94
C ASN A 142 13.82 3.66 10.81
N LEU A 143 12.62 3.29 10.33
CA LEU A 143 11.46 4.14 10.25
C LEU A 143 11.10 4.72 11.64
N TYR A 144 11.00 3.88 12.67
CA TYR A 144 10.67 4.30 14.03
C TYR A 144 11.78 5.11 14.71
N GLN A 145 13.04 4.75 14.43
CA GLN A 145 14.18 5.46 15.02
C GLN A 145 14.38 6.87 14.44
N ASN A 146 14.04 7.07 13.15
CA ASN A 146 14.55 8.24 12.43
C ASN A 146 13.48 9.06 11.69
N PHE A 147 12.29 8.53 11.41
CA PHE A 147 11.35 9.18 10.51
C PHE A 147 9.95 9.42 11.11
N ILE A 148 9.49 8.58 12.03
CA ILE A 148 8.25 8.86 12.76
C ILE A 148 8.57 9.82 13.89
N GLU A 149 7.99 11.01 13.88
CA GLU A 149 8.25 12.05 14.88
C GLU A 149 7.15 12.18 15.94
N LYS A 150 5.89 11.94 15.55
CA LYS A 150 4.74 12.23 16.42
C LYS A 150 4.02 10.98 16.88
N SER A 151 3.45 10.21 15.95
CA SER A 151 2.70 9.02 16.29
C SER A 151 2.68 7.99 15.16
N THR A 152 2.56 6.74 15.53
CA THR A 152 2.31 5.62 14.60
C THR A 152 0.99 5.81 13.86
N LEU A 153 -0.03 6.38 14.51
CA LEU A 153 -1.33 6.64 13.92
C LEU A 153 -1.23 7.63 12.75
N ASP A 154 -0.53 8.76 12.94
CA ASP A 154 -0.37 9.77 11.89
C ASP A 154 0.37 9.19 10.67
N TYR A 155 1.38 8.37 10.93
CA TYR A 155 2.09 7.66 9.87
C TYR A 155 1.18 6.72 9.09
N ILE A 156 0.40 5.86 9.77
CA ILE A 156 -0.53 4.92 9.14
C ILE A 156 -1.57 5.66 8.31
N ILE A 157 -2.16 6.74 8.84
CA ILE A 157 -3.12 7.57 8.10
C ILE A 157 -2.46 8.13 6.84
N GLY A 158 -1.25 8.67 6.94
CA GLY A 158 -0.49 9.18 5.80
C GLY A 158 -0.26 8.13 4.72
N VAL A 159 0.14 6.92 5.10
CA VAL A 159 0.32 5.78 4.18
C VAL A 159 -0.98 5.43 3.48
N LEU A 160 -2.08 5.26 4.23
CA LEU A 160 -3.37 4.85 3.67
C LEU A 160 -3.95 5.92 2.73
N VAL A 161 -3.84 7.20 3.09
CA VAL A 161 -4.24 8.33 2.23
C VAL A 161 -3.41 8.36 0.94
N GLY A 162 -2.10 8.17 1.07
CA GLY A 162 -1.20 8.09 -0.09
C GLY A 162 -1.56 6.94 -1.04
N MET A 163 -1.84 5.78 -0.49
CA MET A 163 -2.23 4.60 -1.27
C MET A 163 -3.57 4.80 -1.99
N ASP A 164 -4.59 5.32 -1.30
CA ASP A 164 -5.91 5.55 -1.92
C ASP A 164 -5.82 6.62 -3.02
N SER A 165 -5.09 7.71 -2.78
CA SER A 165 -4.84 8.76 -3.77
C SER A 165 -4.11 8.21 -5.01
N ASN A 166 -3.06 7.41 -4.83
CA ASN A 166 -2.34 6.78 -5.94
C ASN A 166 -3.21 5.76 -6.68
N GLY A 167 -3.98 4.95 -5.97
CA GLY A 167 -4.92 4.01 -6.55
C GLY A 167 -5.95 4.71 -7.46
N ARG A 168 -6.45 5.89 -7.06
CA ARG A 168 -7.37 6.68 -7.90
C ARG A 168 -6.68 7.27 -9.13
N LYS A 169 -5.45 7.76 -8.99
CA LYS A 169 -4.67 8.25 -10.14
C LYS A 169 -4.44 7.14 -11.16
N ASN A 170 -4.08 5.94 -10.70
CA ASN A 170 -3.86 4.78 -11.56
C ASN A 170 -5.17 4.34 -12.25
N ARG A 171 -6.30 4.31 -11.53
CA ARG A 171 -7.61 4.02 -12.12
C ARG A 171 -7.99 5.08 -13.16
N GLY A 172 -7.73 6.35 -12.89
CA GLY A 172 -7.94 7.45 -13.82
C GLY A 172 -7.08 7.31 -15.09
N GLY A 173 -5.80 6.98 -14.93
CA GLY A 173 -4.89 6.70 -16.05
C GLY A 173 -5.37 5.54 -16.92
N ARG A 174 -5.78 4.43 -16.30
CA ARG A 174 -6.33 3.26 -17.01
C ARG A 174 -7.66 3.58 -17.73
N ALA A 175 -8.54 4.35 -17.10
CA ALA A 175 -9.79 4.79 -17.73
C ALA A 175 -9.49 5.69 -18.94
N PHE A 176 -8.49 6.56 -18.84
CA PHE A 176 -8.02 7.38 -19.96
C PHE A 176 -7.47 6.52 -21.10
N GLU A 177 -6.62 5.56 -20.78
CA GLU A 177 -6.05 4.63 -21.77
C GLU A 177 -7.15 3.87 -22.50
N LEU A 178 -8.10 3.27 -21.78
CA LEU A 178 -9.24 2.57 -22.36
C LEU A 178 -10.14 3.48 -23.23
N ALA A 179 -10.27 4.75 -22.87
CA ALA A 179 -11.06 5.71 -23.64
C ALA A 179 -10.35 6.17 -24.92
N THR A 180 -9.02 6.29 -24.88
CA THR A 180 -8.23 6.84 -25.98
C THR A 180 -7.69 5.76 -26.93
N PHE A 181 -7.44 4.54 -26.44
CA PHE A 181 -6.89 3.44 -27.24
C PHE A 181 -7.64 3.19 -28.55
N PRO A 182 -9.00 3.12 -28.61
CA PRO A 182 -9.72 2.92 -29.86
C PRO A 182 -9.53 4.06 -30.86
N LEU A 183 -9.27 5.28 -30.38
CA LEU A 183 -8.99 6.44 -31.27
C LEU A 183 -7.60 6.27 -31.89
N PHE A 184 -6.59 5.91 -31.12
CA PHE A 184 -5.24 5.65 -31.60
C PHE A 184 -5.21 4.46 -32.59
N GLU A 185 -5.95 3.40 -32.28
CA GLU A 185 -6.07 2.23 -33.15
C GLU A 185 -6.69 2.60 -34.52
N LYS A 186 -7.76 3.40 -34.50
CA LYS A 186 -8.40 3.90 -35.72
C LYS A 186 -7.45 4.76 -36.54
N ILE A 187 -6.70 5.66 -35.92
CA ILE A 187 -5.70 6.51 -36.54
C ILE A 187 -4.55 5.64 -37.10
N SER A 188 -4.04 4.72 -36.33
CA SER A 188 -2.97 3.81 -36.74
C SER A 188 -3.39 2.94 -37.95
N ASN A 189 -4.61 2.43 -37.96
CA ASN A 189 -5.15 1.65 -39.04
C ASN A 189 -5.34 2.47 -40.34
N LYS A 190 -5.69 3.77 -40.19
CA LYS A 190 -5.84 4.70 -41.33
C LYS A 190 -4.49 5.09 -41.89
N TYR A 191 -3.44 5.16 -41.09
CA TYR A 191 -2.11 5.66 -41.47
C TYR A 191 -1.01 4.61 -41.24
N LYS A 192 -1.30 3.33 -41.52
CA LYS A 192 -0.39 2.18 -41.30
C LYS A 192 1.04 2.38 -41.84
N SER A 193 1.22 3.22 -42.88
CA SER A 193 2.53 3.53 -43.43
C SER A 193 3.36 4.53 -42.63
N LEU A 194 2.72 5.27 -41.69
CA LEU A 194 3.35 6.37 -40.95
C LEU A 194 3.66 6.04 -39.49
N PHE A 195 2.97 5.05 -38.90
CA PHE A 195 3.12 4.74 -37.47
C PHE A 195 3.34 3.25 -37.24
N LYS A 196 4.48 2.89 -36.65
CA LYS A 196 4.69 1.57 -36.01
C LYS A 196 4.43 1.76 -34.53
N PHE A 197 3.27 1.31 -34.04
CA PHE A 197 3.01 1.23 -32.60
C PHE A 197 3.57 -0.09 -32.06
N TYR A 198 4.45 -0.01 -31.08
CA TYR A 198 4.82 -1.15 -30.26
C TYR A 198 3.80 -1.27 -29.13
N LEU A 199 2.92 -2.27 -29.20
CA LEU A 199 2.10 -2.65 -28.06
C LEU A 199 3.03 -3.29 -27.02
N ILE A 200 3.26 -2.59 -25.92
CA ILE A 200 3.85 -3.19 -24.72
C ILE A 200 2.69 -3.88 -24.01
N THR A 201 2.54 -5.18 -24.26
CA THR A 201 1.67 -6.03 -23.46
C THR A 201 2.45 -6.43 -22.22
N SER A 202 2.10 -5.85 -21.08
CA SER A 202 2.49 -6.32 -19.74
C SER A 202 1.45 -7.26 -19.20
#